data_0376383730c01174e322c7851b9fdd47
#
_entry.id   0376383730c01174e322c7851b9fdd47
#
_cell.length_a   1.000
_cell.length_b   1.000
_cell.length_c   1.000
_cell.angle_alpha   90.00
_cell.angle_beta   90.00
_cell.angle_gamma   90.00
#
_symmetry.space_group_name_H-M   'P 1'
#
loop_
_entity.id
_entity.type
_entity.pdbx_description
1 polymer ?
#
loop_
_entity_poly.entity_id
_entity_poly.type
_entity_poly.pdbx_seq_one_letter_code
_entity_poly.pdbx_strand_id
1 'polypeptide(L)'
;NDAIFALGRCYREGIGTEENWDKALEWFSKGAEKNEARCLTELGMAYENGNGVEENPQKAVEYMMRAAEQDYGYAQFKMGDYYFFGCGPCLEDNKTAVEWYEKAVANEIPMAMLRMGEYYLYDYDSLNESEKAFAYFKKAAEYEWYSEGLGICYEMGIGVEDNETEAFKYYTLAADNGNTTSMYRTGLCYYNGVGVKQNYAEAYRWFTDAAGNENIAATYYLGKMMMYGEGCTPDPEAAVQWLLKAAEKNSDKAQFELGNAYLTGKG
;
A
#
# COMPACT_ATOMS: atom_id res chain seq x y z
N ASN A 1 1.12 29.81 -12.23
CA ASN A 1 1.21 28.99 -11.01
C ASN A 1 2.10 27.75 -11.21
N ASP A 2 2.10 27.14 -12.41
CA ASP A 2 2.88 25.91 -12.70
C ASP A 2 4.38 26.06 -12.40
N ALA A 3 4.97 27.21 -12.74
CA ALA A 3 6.40 27.46 -12.47
C ALA A 3 6.72 27.51 -10.96
N ILE A 4 5.81 28.04 -10.14
CA ILE A 4 5.97 28.12 -8.67
C ILE A 4 5.98 26.70 -8.09
N PHE A 5 5.00 25.88 -8.46
CA PHE A 5 4.93 24.49 -8.04
C PHE A 5 6.13 23.68 -8.51
N ALA A 6 6.53 23.83 -9.81
CA ALA A 6 7.69 23.13 -10.35
C ALA A 6 8.99 23.48 -9.61
N LEU A 7 9.22 24.76 -9.28
CA LEU A 7 10.39 25.17 -8.49
C LEU A 7 10.37 24.59 -7.08
N GLY A 8 9.23 24.59 -6.40
CA GLY A 8 9.07 23.94 -5.11
C GLY A 8 9.44 22.45 -5.17
N ARG A 9 8.95 21.74 -6.19
CA ARG A 9 9.31 20.33 -6.42
C ARG A 9 10.81 20.12 -6.69
N CYS A 10 11.42 20.99 -7.50
CA CYS A 10 12.87 20.88 -7.77
C CYS A 10 13.68 20.92 -6.47
N TYR A 11 13.35 21.83 -5.56
CA TYR A 11 14.02 21.89 -4.26
C TYR A 11 13.66 20.72 -3.33
N ARG A 12 12.42 20.25 -3.35
CA ARG A 12 11.99 19.09 -2.54
C ARG A 12 12.68 17.79 -2.97
N GLU A 13 12.83 17.58 -4.28
CA GLU A 13 13.33 16.33 -4.88
C GLU A 13 14.82 16.41 -5.25
N GLY A 14 15.46 17.57 -5.09
CA GLY A 14 16.86 17.76 -5.51
C GLY A 14 17.06 17.74 -7.03
N ILE A 15 16.04 18.09 -7.83
CA ILE A 15 16.10 18.07 -9.29
C ILE A 15 16.86 19.30 -9.81
N GLY A 16 18.09 19.10 -10.28
CA GLY A 16 18.95 20.19 -10.76
C GLY A 16 19.51 21.09 -9.65
N THR A 17 19.31 20.73 -8.38
CA THR A 17 19.80 21.41 -7.19
C THR A 17 19.96 20.39 -6.06
N GLU A 18 20.52 20.76 -4.91
CA GLU A 18 20.46 19.95 -3.70
C GLU A 18 19.03 19.99 -3.11
N GLU A 19 18.62 18.88 -2.49
CA GLU A 19 17.36 18.82 -1.73
C GLU A 19 17.35 19.89 -0.64
N ASN A 20 16.29 20.68 -0.58
CA ASN A 20 16.17 21.78 0.38
C ASN A 20 14.70 22.07 0.69
N TRP A 21 14.23 21.53 1.82
CA TRP A 21 12.85 21.70 2.26
C TRP A 21 12.50 23.14 2.60
N ASP A 22 13.43 23.94 3.17
CA ASP A 22 13.15 25.34 3.49
C ASP A 22 12.80 26.13 2.22
N LYS A 23 13.59 25.96 1.15
CA LYS A 23 13.32 26.58 -0.13
C LYS A 23 12.07 26.03 -0.82
N ALA A 24 11.84 24.72 -0.70
CA ALA A 24 10.61 24.11 -1.23
C ALA A 24 9.38 24.75 -0.58
N LEU A 25 9.37 24.86 0.74
CA LEU A 25 8.29 25.48 1.51
C LEU A 25 8.08 26.97 1.18
N GLU A 26 9.16 27.74 0.94
CA GLU A 26 9.03 29.12 0.47
C GLU A 26 8.25 29.21 -0.84
N TRP A 27 8.56 28.33 -1.81
CA TRP A 27 7.86 28.29 -3.08
C TRP A 27 6.43 27.79 -2.97
N PHE A 28 6.19 26.73 -2.21
CA PHE A 28 4.83 26.24 -1.95
C PHE A 28 3.98 27.28 -1.23
N SER A 29 4.55 28.03 -0.27
CA SER A 29 3.85 29.14 0.41
C SER A 29 3.42 30.23 -0.55
N LYS A 30 4.29 30.64 -1.48
CA LYS A 30 3.95 31.62 -2.54
C LYS A 30 2.82 31.12 -3.46
N GLY A 31 2.76 29.79 -3.71
CA GLY A 31 1.67 29.19 -4.46
C GLY A 31 0.36 29.14 -3.66
N ALA A 32 0.45 28.82 -2.36
CA ALA A 32 -0.67 28.79 -1.45
C ALA A 32 -1.31 30.17 -1.19
N GLU A 33 -0.51 31.25 -1.20
CA GLU A 33 -1.01 32.64 -1.16
C GLU A 33 -1.89 32.94 -2.40
N LYS A 34 -1.61 32.30 -3.52
CA LYS A 34 -2.41 32.39 -4.76
C LYS A 34 -3.50 31.31 -4.82
N ASN A 35 -3.72 30.61 -3.73
CA ASN A 35 -4.69 29.54 -3.59
C ASN A 35 -4.49 28.40 -4.64
N GLU A 36 -3.25 28.04 -4.95
CA GLU A 36 -2.92 26.98 -5.91
C GLU A 36 -3.01 25.62 -5.20
N ALA A 37 -3.92 24.75 -5.65
CA ALA A 37 -4.29 23.51 -4.95
C ALA A 37 -3.12 22.54 -4.74
N ARG A 38 -2.21 22.39 -5.71
CA ARG A 38 -1.02 21.51 -5.56
C ARG A 38 -0.06 22.04 -4.51
N CYS A 39 0.15 23.36 -4.46
CA CYS A 39 1.01 23.99 -3.45
C CYS A 39 0.40 23.88 -2.05
N LEU A 40 -0.92 24.05 -1.92
CA LEU A 40 -1.65 23.81 -0.68
C LEU A 40 -1.49 22.37 -0.21
N THR A 41 -1.62 21.41 -1.12
CA THR A 41 -1.44 19.98 -0.82
C THR A 41 -0.02 19.67 -0.34
N GLU A 42 1.02 20.23 -0.98
CA GLU A 42 2.41 20.03 -0.56
C GLU A 42 2.67 20.62 0.84
N LEU A 43 2.10 21.80 1.15
CA LEU A 43 2.17 22.34 2.51
C LEU A 43 1.42 21.47 3.52
N GLY A 44 0.25 20.98 3.15
CA GLY A 44 -0.50 20.03 3.98
C GLY A 44 0.32 18.79 4.33
N MET A 45 0.94 18.16 3.34
CA MET A 45 1.83 17.01 3.54
C MET A 45 3.09 17.36 4.35
N ALA A 46 3.65 18.55 4.15
CA ALA A 46 4.82 18.98 4.92
C ALA A 46 4.49 19.10 6.42
N TYR A 47 3.35 19.70 6.77
CA TYR A 47 2.89 19.77 8.15
C TYR A 47 2.40 18.43 8.72
N GLU A 48 1.90 17.53 7.89
CA GLU A 48 1.51 16.17 8.30
C GLU A 48 2.75 15.35 8.73
N ASN A 49 3.85 15.45 7.98
CA ASN A 49 5.03 14.61 8.13
C ASN A 49 6.23 15.30 8.81
N GLY A 50 6.12 16.58 9.16
CA GLY A 50 7.23 17.33 9.74
C GLY A 50 8.38 17.64 8.77
N ASN A 51 8.09 17.68 7.46
CA ASN A 51 9.11 17.89 6.44
C ASN A 51 9.50 19.36 6.30
N GLY A 52 10.66 19.74 6.84
CA GLY A 52 11.14 21.12 6.86
C GLY A 52 10.36 22.06 7.82
N VAL A 53 9.36 21.56 8.51
CA VAL A 53 8.55 22.25 9.52
C VAL A 53 8.22 21.29 10.65
N GLU A 54 7.86 21.85 11.83
CA GLU A 54 7.31 21.03 12.91
C GLU A 54 5.94 20.46 12.51
N GLU A 55 5.71 19.19 12.84
CA GLU A 55 4.42 18.52 12.60
C GLU A 55 3.28 19.33 13.22
N ASN A 56 2.24 19.54 12.43
CA ASN A 56 1.06 20.27 12.86
C ASN A 56 -0.19 19.75 12.15
N PRO A 57 -0.90 18.78 12.75
CA PRO A 57 -2.09 18.18 12.13
C PRO A 57 -3.20 19.20 11.83
N GLN A 58 -3.33 20.25 12.63
CA GLN A 58 -4.33 21.31 12.40
C GLN A 58 -4.04 22.05 11.10
N LYS A 59 -2.78 22.45 10.88
CA LYS A 59 -2.38 23.11 9.63
C LYS A 59 -2.43 22.16 8.44
N ALA A 60 -2.08 20.88 8.63
CA ALA A 60 -2.20 19.87 7.59
C ALA A 60 -3.64 19.79 7.07
N VAL A 61 -4.61 19.65 7.98
CA VAL A 61 -6.04 19.63 7.64
C VAL A 61 -6.49 20.94 7.00
N GLU A 62 -6.08 22.11 7.51
CA GLU A 62 -6.44 23.42 6.94
C GLU A 62 -6.00 23.53 5.46
N TYR A 63 -4.75 23.22 5.15
CA TYR A 63 -4.21 23.30 3.80
C TYR A 63 -4.86 22.27 2.88
N MET A 64 -5.07 21.02 3.35
CA MET A 64 -5.74 19.98 2.57
C MET A 64 -7.20 20.31 2.28
N MET A 65 -7.94 20.87 3.27
CA MET A 65 -9.32 21.29 3.07
C MET A 65 -9.41 22.36 1.98
N ARG A 66 -8.57 23.39 2.02
CA ARG A 66 -8.52 24.45 1.00
C ARG A 66 -8.22 23.92 -0.40
N ALA A 67 -7.41 22.88 -0.52
CA ALA A 67 -7.13 22.22 -1.80
C ALA A 67 -8.31 21.34 -2.25
N ALA A 68 -8.93 20.59 -1.33
CA ALA A 68 -10.05 19.71 -1.59
C ALA A 68 -11.32 20.47 -2.04
N GLU A 69 -11.56 21.66 -1.47
CA GLU A 69 -12.65 22.56 -1.87
C GLU A 69 -12.49 23.10 -3.30
N GLN A 70 -11.29 23.03 -3.88
CA GLN A 70 -11.02 23.36 -5.28
C GLN A 70 -11.14 22.14 -6.22
N ASP A 71 -11.79 21.10 -5.76
CA ASP A 71 -11.95 19.85 -6.51
C ASP A 71 -10.63 19.13 -6.85
N TYR A 72 -9.60 19.31 -6.01
CA TYR A 72 -8.32 18.62 -6.18
C TYR A 72 -8.40 17.21 -5.59
N GLY A 73 -8.52 16.20 -6.45
CA GLY A 73 -8.86 14.83 -6.09
C GLY A 73 -7.95 14.19 -5.02
N TYR A 74 -6.63 14.41 -5.09
CA TYR A 74 -5.72 13.87 -4.07
C TYR A 74 -5.96 14.49 -2.69
N ALA A 75 -6.24 15.80 -2.62
CA ALA A 75 -6.58 16.44 -1.35
C ALA A 75 -7.93 15.96 -0.81
N GLN A 76 -8.91 15.69 -1.69
CA GLN A 76 -10.18 15.08 -1.30
C GLN A 76 -9.97 13.67 -0.71
N PHE A 77 -9.11 12.85 -1.34
CA PHE A 77 -8.72 11.55 -0.79
C PHE A 77 -8.10 11.70 0.61
N LYS A 78 -7.16 12.62 0.80
CA LYS A 78 -6.54 12.89 2.10
C LYS A 78 -7.53 13.39 3.14
N MET A 79 -8.52 14.20 2.75
CA MET A 79 -9.61 14.60 3.67
C MET A 79 -10.45 13.40 4.08
N GLY A 80 -10.71 12.46 3.18
CA GLY A 80 -11.33 11.17 3.51
C GLY A 80 -10.53 10.41 4.57
N ASP A 81 -9.22 10.26 4.38
CA ASP A 81 -8.33 9.61 5.36
C ASP A 81 -8.34 10.33 6.72
N TYR A 82 -8.34 11.67 6.73
CA TYR A 82 -8.37 12.44 7.98
C TYR A 82 -9.65 12.23 8.81
N TYR A 83 -10.80 12.11 8.15
CA TYR A 83 -12.06 11.77 8.84
C TYR A 83 -12.18 10.29 9.18
N PHE A 84 -11.58 9.42 8.37
CA PHE A 84 -11.63 7.97 8.60
C PHE A 84 -10.78 7.54 9.81
N PHE A 85 -9.58 8.12 9.96
CA PHE A 85 -8.64 7.77 11.03
C PHE A 85 -8.64 8.76 12.21
N GLY A 86 -9.33 9.88 12.10
CA GLY A 86 -9.26 10.97 13.07
C GLY A 86 -7.91 11.67 13.07
N CYS A 87 -7.76 12.78 12.37
CA CYS A 87 -6.52 13.54 12.31
C CYS A 87 -6.72 15.01 12.69
N GLY A 88 -5.92 15.52 13.63
CA GLY A 88 -5.99 16.91 14.06
C GLY A 88 -7.38 17.31 14.56
N PRO A 89 -8.05 18.28 13.92
CA PRO A 89 -9.41 18.69 14.29
C PRO A 89 -10.50 17.76 13.78
N CYS A 90 -10.18 16.81 12.88
CA CYS A 90 -11.13 15.84 12.37
C CYS A 90 -11.31 14.71 13.37
N LEU A 91 -12.52 14.56 13.92
CA LEU A 91 -12.89 13.37 14.68
C LEU A 91 -13.24 12.25 13.69
N GLU A 92 -13.06 11.00 14.11
CA GLU A 92 -13.49 9.85 13.31
C GLU A 92 -14.97 9.98 12.93
N ASP A 93 -15.22 10.01 11.63
CA ASP A 93 -16.56 10.12 11.04
C ASP A 93 -16.55 9.43 9.69
N ASN A 94 -16.94 8.16 9.70
CA ASN A 94 -16.97 7.33 8.50
C ASN A 94 -17.89 7.89 7.41
N LYS A 95 -18.98 8.53 7.79
CA LYS A 95 -19.93 9.10 6.84
C LYS A 95 -19.27 10.27 6.08
N THR A 96 -18.67 11.21 6.79
CA THR A 96 -17.93 12.32 6.18
C THR A 96 -16.73 11.81 5.38
N ALA A 97 -16.03 10.78 5.85
CA ALA A 97 -14.94 10.16 5.13
C ALA A 97 -15.40 9.62 3.75
N VAL A 98 -16.51 8.88 3.73
CA VAL A 98 -17.11 8.34 2.50
C VAL A 98 -17.48 9.46 1.52
N GLU A 99 -18.08 10.56 2.01
CA GLU A 99 -18.44 11.70 1.15
C GLU A 99 -17.21 12.32 0.47
N TRP A 100 -16.06 12.38 1.16
CA TRP A 100 -14.80 12.85 0.59
C TRP A 100 -14.16 11.84 -0.36
N TYR A 101 -14.20 10.55 -0.02
CA TYR A 101 -13.72 9.51 -0.93
C TYR A 101 -14.54 9.44 -2.22
N GLU A 102 -15.87 9.62 -2.17
CA GLU A 102 -16.73 9.66 -3.37
C GLU A 102 -16.33 10.81 -4.30
N LYS A 103 -16.01 12.00 -3.78
CA LYS A 103 -15.50 13.11 -4.57
C LYS A 103 -14.14 12.76 -5.21
N ALA A 104 -13.24 12.14 -4.43
CA ALA A 104 -11.94 11.71 -4.95
C ALA A 104 -12.08 10.60 -6.02
N VAL A 105 -13.03 9.69 -5.86
CA VAL A 105 -13.37 8.66 -6.88
C VAL A 105 -13.90 9.32 -8.16
N ALA A 106 -14.72 10.38 -8.06
CA ALA A 106 -15.18 11.15 -9.21
C ALA A 106 -14.02 11.84 -9.96
N ASN A 107 -12.94 12.16 -9.25
CA ASN A 107 -11.68 12.68 -9.79
C ASN A 107 -10.68 11.57 -10.14
N GLU A 108 -11.15 10.34 -10.30
CA GLU A 108 -10.37 9.17 -10.74
C GLU A 108 -9.14 8.87 -9.87
N ILE A 109 -9.20 9.12 -8.56
CA ILE A 109 -8.12 8.81 -7.61
C ILE A 109 -8.16 7.31 -7.24
N PRO A 110 -7.19 6.49 -7.67
CA PRO A 110 -7.26 5.03 -7.45
C PRO A 110 -7.21 4.65 -5.97
N MET A 111 -6.47 5.40 -5.16
CA MET A 111 -6.40 5.19 -3.71
C MET A 111 -7.76 5.36 -3.04
N ALA A 112 -8.58 6.31 -3.51
CA ALA A 112 -9.94 6.49 -3.00
C ALA A 112 -10.86 5.33 -3.40
N MET A 113 -10.69 4.79 -4.62
CA MET A 113 -11.42 3.60 -5.05
C MET A 113 -11.06 2.38 -4.17
N LEU A 114 -9.76 2.22 -3.86
CA LEU A 114 -9.29 1.17 -2.94
C LEU A 114 -9.92 1.33 -1.55
N ARG A 115 -9.86 2.54 -0.96
CA ARG A 115 -10.47 2.83 0.36
C ARG A 115 -11.97 2.56 0.38
N MET A 116 -12.69 2.93 -0.67
CA MET A 116 -14.12 2.63 -0.79
C MET A 116 -14.39 1.12 -0.87
N GLY A 117 -13.56 0.39 -1.62
CA GLY A 117 -13.61 -1.08 -1.65
C GLY A 117 -13.37 -1.70 -0.26
N GLU A 118 -12.35 -1.25 0.45
CA GLU A 118 -12.04 -1.68 1.82
C GLU A 118 -13.16 -1.33 2.80
N TYR A 119 -13.71 -0.12 2.70
CA TYR A 119 -14.81 0.33 3.54
C TYR A 119 -16.02 -0.62 3.46
N TYR A 120 -16.48 -0.93 2.24
CA TYR A 120 -17.58 -1.85 2.04
C TYR A 120 -17.23 -3.32 2.32
N LEU A 121 -15.97 -3.71 2.20
CA LEU A 121 -15.50 -5.06 2.50
C LEU A 121 -15.54 -5.35 4.00
N TYR A 122 -15.10 -4.40 4.82
CA TYR A 122 -14.97 -4.60 6.27
C TYR A 122 -16.20 -4.19 7.08
N ASP A 123 -17.25 -3.72 6.39
CA ASP A 123 -18.59 -3.44 6.97
C ASP A 123 -18.54 -2.53 8.21
N TYR A 124 -17.83 -1.42 8.09
CA TYR A 124 -17.70 -0.47 9.20
C TYR A 124 -19.02 0.09 9.71
N ASP A 125 -20.09 0.07 8.89
CA ASP A 125 -21.45 0.55 9.23
C ASP A 125 -22.52 -0.54 9.16
N SER A 126 -22.17 -1.83 9.24
CA SER A 126 -23.09 -2.99 9.21
C SER A 126 -23.88 -3.17 7.90
N LEU A 127 -23.32 -2.75 6.78
CA LEU A 127 -23.99 -2.78 5.47
C LEU A 127 -23.47 -3.86 4.55
N ASN A 128 -22.98 -4.97 4.94
CA ASN A 128 -22.48 -6.09 4.10
C ASN A 128 -22.76 -5.88 2.58
N GLU A 129 -22.09 -4.89 1.97
CA GLU A 129 -22.29 -4.49 0.58
C GLU A 129 -21.16 -5.05 -0.32
N SER A 130 -21.01 -6.37 -0.30
CA SER A 130 -19.96 -7.09 -1.06
C SER A 130 -19.94 -6.72 -2.55
N GLU A 131 -21.10 -6.47 -3.16
CA GLU A 131 -21.18 -6.05 -4.56
C GLU A 131 -20.59 -4.66 -4.79
N LYS A 132 -20.76 -3.74 -3.83
CA LYS A 132 -20.13 -2.42 -3.91
C LYS A 132 -18.63 -2.51 -3.70
N ALA A 133 -18.18 -3.33 -2.73
CA ALA A 133 -16.76 -3.58 -2.53
C ALA A 133 -16.12 -4.08 -3.83
N PHE A 134 -16.71 -5.09 -4.45
CA PHE A 134 -16.25 -5.62 -5.74
C PHE A 134 -16.23 -4.55 -6.84
N ALA A 135 -17.27 -3.72 -6.94
CA ALA A 135 -17.34 -2.67 -7.95
C ALA A 135 -16.24 -1.62 -7.80
N TYR A 136 -15.92 -1.21 -6.57
CA TYR A 136 -14.83 -0.27 -6.30
C TYR A 136 -13.45 -0.89 -6.54
N PHE A 137 -13.21 -2.13 -6.10
CA PHE A 137 -11.96 -2.82 -6.41
C PHE A 137 -11.77 -3.05 -7.90
N LYS A 138 -12.86 -3.31 -8.65
CA LYS A 138 -12.81 -3.41 -10.10
C LYS A 138 -12.39 -2.11 -10.76
N LYS A 139 -12.90 -0.96 -10.29
CA LYS A 139 -12.44 0.35 -10.76
C LYS A 139 -10.98 0.61 -10.40
N ALA A 140 -10.57 0.29 -9.18
CA ALA A 140 -9.18 0.45 -8.75
C ALA A 140 -8.22 -0.39 -9.59
N ALA A 141 -8.63 -1.60 -10.00
CA ALA A 141 -7.82 -2.51 -10.81
C ALA A 141 -7.59 -2.05 -12.27
N GLU A 142 -8.29 -1.02 -12.74
CA GLU A 142 -7.98 -0.34 -14.00
C GLU A 142 -6.59 0.32 -13.95
N TYR A 143 -6.09 0.58 -12.73
CA TYR A 143 -4.73 1.00 -12.42
C TYR A 143 -3.98 -0.21 -11.84
N GLU A 144 -3.30 -0.95 -12.66
CA GLU A 144 -2.73 -2.29 -12.44
C GLU A 144 -2.10 -2.54 -11.07
N TRP A 145 -1.40 -1.55 -10.48
CA TRP A 145 -0.82 -1.63 -9.14
C TRP A 145 -1.86 -1.88 -8.02
N TYR A 146 -3.11 -1.43 -8.23
CA TYR A 146 -4.22 -1.55 -7.27
C TYR A 146 -5.09 -2.80 -7.49
N SER A 147 -4.64 -3.76 -8.28
CA SER A 147 -5.41 -4.98 -8.62
C SER A 147 -5.55 -5.97 -7.46
N GLU A 148 -4.78 -5.84 -6.36
CA GLU A 148 -4.81 -6.76 -5.22
C GLU A 148 -6.22 -6.96 -4.65
N GLY A 149 -6.96 -5.87 -4.43
CA GLY A 149 -8.31 -5.91 -3.85
C GLY A 149 -9.28 -6.74 -4.70
N LEU A 150 -9.16 -6.66 -6.03
CA LEU A 150 -9.97 -7.48 -6.93
C LEU A 150 -9.55 -8.95 -6.88
N GLY A 151 -8.25 -9.23 -6.73
CA GLY A 151 -7.73 -10.58 -6.47
C GLY A 151 -8.33 -11.19 -5.19
N ILE A 152 -8.42 -10.41 -4.11
CA ILE A 152 -9.06 -10.84 -2.85
C ILE A 152 -10.56 -11.13 -3.06
N CYS A 153 -11.27 -10.31 -3.84
CA CYS A 153 -12.67 -10.56 -4.13
C CYS A 153 -12.90 -11.91 -4.82
N TYR A 154 -12.08 -12.25 -5.81
CA TYR A 154 -12.15 -13.55 -6.48
C TYR A 154 -11.68 -14.71 -5.60
N GLU A 155 -10.69 -14.52 -4.71
CA GLU A 155 -10.24 -15.55 -3.78
C GLU A 155 -11.33 -15.93 -2.77
N MET A 156 -12.07 -14.92 -2.27
CA MET A 156 -13.02 -15.08 -1.16
C MET A 156 -14.50 -15.09 -1.58
N GLY A 157 -14.81 -14.90 -2.87
CA GLY A 157 -16.18 -14.81 -3.37
C GLY A 157 -16.91 -13.54 -2.90
N ILE A 158 -16.21 -12.39 -2.81
CA ILE A 158 -16.77 -11.13 -2.31
C ILE A 158 -17.42 -10.38 -3.46
N GLY A 159 -18.75 -10.32 -3.48
CA GLY A 159 -19.53 -9.66 -4.53
C GLY A 159 -19.43 -10.31 -5.92
N VAL A 160 -18.79 -11.46 -6.01
CA VAL A 160 -18.58 -12.26 -7.23
C VAL A 160 -18.42 -13.73 -6.84
N GLU A 161 -18.69 -14.66 -7.76
CA GLU A 161 -18.35 -16.07 -7.54
C GLU A 161 -16.83 -16.24 -7.39
N ASP A 162 -16.42 -17.08 -6.43
CA ASP A 162 -15.00 -17.36 -6.20
C ASP A 162 -14.33 -17.98 -7.44
N ASN A 163 -13.13 -17.55 -7.73
CA ASN A 163 -12.35 -17.99 -8.88
C ASN A 163 -10.84 -17.84 -8.63
N GLU A 164 -10.21 -18.93 -8.25
CA GLU A 164 -8.77 -18.96 -7.94
C GLU A 164 -7.90 -18.52 -9.13
N THR A 165 -8.31 -18.83 -10.37
CA THR A 165 -7.55 -18.44 -11.56
C THR A 165 -7.59 -16.93 -11.80
N GLU A 166 -8.76 -16.31 -11.65
CA GLU A 166 -8.87 -14.84 -11.72
C GLU A 166 -8.14 -14.18 -10.54
N ALA A 167 -8.25 -14.73 -9.32
CA ALA A 167 -7.51 -14.24 -8.16
C ALA A 167 -6.00 -14.23 -8.44
N PHE A 168 -5.44 -15.34 -8.89
CA PHE A 168 -4.03 -15.45 -9.27
C PHE A 168 -3.63 -14.41 -10.33
N LYS A 169 -4.44 -14.22 -11.36
CA LYS A 169 -4.20 -13.24 -12.43
C LYS A 169 -4.08 -11.81 -11.86
N TYR A 170 -5.01 -11.39 -11.00
CA TYR A 170 -4.97 -10.04 -10.42
C TYR A 170 -3.87 -9.86 -9.39
N TYR A 171 -3.52 -10.89 -8.62
CA TYR A 171 -2.33 -10.85 -7.76
C TYR A 171 -1.05 -10.71 -8.57
N THR A 172 -0.90 -11.48 -9.65
CA THR A 172 0.27 -11.38 -10.53
C THR A 172 0.36 -10.01 -11.19
N LEU A 173 -0.77 -9.45 -11.65
CA LEU A 173 -0.81 -8.11 -12.24
C LEU A 173 -0.33 -7.04 -11.25
N ALA A 174 -0.81 -7.06 -10.02
CA ALA A 174 -0.36 -6.12 -8.98
C ALA A 174 1.12 -6.35 -8.60
N ALA A 175 1.54 -7.63 -8.53
CA ALA A 175 2.91 -8.01 -8.21
C ALA A 175 3.93 -7.53 -9.26
N ASP A 176 3.62 -7.71 -10.54
CA ASP A 176 4.44 -7.25 -11.67
C ASP A 176 4.60 -5.71 -11.68
N ASN A 177 3.62 -5.00 -11.11
CA ASN A 177 3.66 -3.54 -10.94
C ASN A 177 4.24 -3.10 -9.57
N GLY A 178 4.86 -4.02 -8.82
CA GLY A 178 5.61 -3.69 -7.61
C GLY A 178 4.84 -3.78 -6.29
N ASN A 179 3.60 -4.28 -6.27
CA ASN A 179 2.86 -4.48 -5.02
C ASN A 179 3.46 -5.66 -4.24
N THR A 180 4.12 -5.36 -3.13
CA THR A 180 4.84 -6.34 -2.31
C THR A 180 3.93 -7.41 -1.70
N THR A 181 2.73 -7.05 -1.27
CA THR A 181 1.77 -8.02 -0.72
C THR A 181 1.31 -8.98 -1.81
N SER A 182 1.07 -8.49 -3.00
CA SER A 182 0.69 -9.29 -4.16
C SER A 182 1.83 -10.18 -4.64
N MET A 183 3.10 -9.74 -4.56
CA MET A 183 4.26 -10.63 -4.80
C MET A 183 4.22 -11.84 -3.87
N TYR A 184 3.97 -11.63 -2.57
CA TYR A 184 3.83 -12.70 -1.61
C TYR A 184 2.63 -13.61 -1.92
N ARG A 185 1.46 -13.05 -2.26
CA ARG A 185 0.27 -13.83 -2.64
C ARG A 185 0.49 -14.65 -3.90
N THR A 186 1.13 -14.07 -4.92
CA THR A 186 1.52 -14.78 -6.15
C THR A 186 2.48 -15.94 -5.85
N GLY A 187 3.46 -15.70 -4.97
CA GLY A 187 4.34 -16.75 -4.47
C GLY A 187 3.57 -17.89 -3.78
N LEU A 188 2.56 -17.58 -2.96
CA LEU A 188 1.69 -18.58 -2.33
C LEU A 188 0.87 -19.38 -3.36
N CYS A 189 0.34 -18.71 -4.40
CA CYS A 189 -0.38 -19.39 -5.48
C CYS A 189 0.49 -20.44 -6.17
N TYR A 190 1.72 -20.08 -6.53
CA TYR A 190 2.67 -21.04 -7.09
C TYR A 190 3.13 -22.11 -6.09
N TYR A 191 3.29 -21.75 -4.81
CA TYR A 191 3.73 -22.69 -3.77
C TYR A 191 2.68 -23.78 -3.50
N ASN A 192 1.39 -23.40 -3.46
CA ASN A 192 0.29 -24.29 -3.16
C ASN A 192 -0.39 -24.88 -4.40
N GLY A 193 -0.18 -24.30 -5.58
CA GLY A 193 -0.89 -24.68 -6.83
C GLY A 193 -2.34 -24.19 -6.85
N VAL A 194 -2.61 -22.99 -6.30
CA VAL A 194 -3.94 -22.38 -6.24
C VAL A 194 -4.08 -21.39 -7.41
N GLY A 195 -5.08 -21.61 -8.27
CA GLY A 195 -5.31 -20.80 -9.46
C GLY A 195 -4.26 -20.97 -10.58
N VAL A 196 -3.17 -21.68 -10.30
CA VAL A 196 -2.07 -21.96 -11.22
C VAL A 196 -1.44 -23.32 -10.88
N LYS A 197 -0.77 -23.93 -11.84
CA LYS A 197 -0.03 -25.17 -11.57
C LYS A 197 1.11 -24.91 -10.57
N GLN A 198 1.21 -25.76 -9.53
CA GLN A 198 2.27 -25.68 -8.53
C GLN A 198 3.67 -25.60 -9.17
N ASN A 199 4.47 -24.64 -8.74
CA ASN A 199 5.83 -24.43 -9.22
C ASN A 199 6.69 -23.77 -8.11
N TYR A 200 7.46 -24.59 -7.41
CA TYR A 200 8.33 -24.10 -6.32
C TYR A 200 9.43 -23.14 -6.80
N ALA A 201 9.93 -23.28 -8.03
CA ALA A 201 10.95 -22.36 -8.55
C ALA A 201 10.37 -20.95 -8.76
N GLU A 202 9.13 -20.84 -9.31
CA GLU A 202 8.44 -19.56 -9.39
C GLU A 202 8.07 -19.00 -8.00
N ALA A 203 7.60 -19.87 -7.09
CA ALA A 203 7.32 -19.45 -5.71
C ALA A 203 8.57 -18.86 -5.02
N TYR A 204 9.72 -19.53 -5.17
CA TYR A 204 10.99 -19.06 -4.63
C TYR A 204 11.38 -17.69 -5.19
N ARG A 205 11.24 -17.46 -6.50
CA ARG A 205 11.50 -16.15 -7.12
C ARG A 205 10.60 -15.06 -6.53
N TRP A 206 9.29 -15.29 -6.50
CA TRP A 206 8.35 -14.31 -5.95
C TRP A 206 8.55 -14.03 -4.46
N PHE A 207 8.86 -15.04 -3.65
CA PHE A 207 9.19 -14.82 -2.24
C PHE A 207 10.51 -14.10 -2.07
N THR A 208 11.49 -14.30 -2.95
CA THR A 208 12.75 -13.53 -2.94
C THR A 208 12.49 -12.06 -3.21
N ASP A 209 11.69 -11.74 -4.22
CA ASP A 209 11.33 -10.37 -4.56
C ASP A 209 10.54 -9.69 -3.42
N ALA A 210 9.55 -10.38 -2.86
CA ALA A 210 8.76 -9.87 -1.74
C ALA A 210 9.60 -9.69 -0.46
N ALA A 211 10.51 -10.62 -0.16
CA ALA A 211 11.41 -10.54 1.00
C ALA A 211 12.45 -9.41 0.84
N GLY A 212 12.90 -9.15 -0.39
CA GLY A 212 13.73 -7.99 -0.73
C GLY A 212 13.01 -6.66 -0.46
N ASN A 213 11.69 -6.63 -0.56
CA ASN A 213 10.82 -5.51 -0.20
C ASN A 213 10.26 -5.63 1.23
N GLU A 214 10.98 -6.30 2.13
CA GLU A 214 10.71 -6.42 3.57
C GLU A 214 9.39 -7.12 3.95
N ASN A 215 8.79 -7.92 3.07
CA ASN A 215 7.64 -8.72 3.44
C ASN A 215 8.04 -9.85 4.39
N ILE A 216 7.59 -9.76 5.63
CA ILE A 216 7.98 -10.70 6.71
C ILE A 216 7.49 -12.13 6.41
N ALA A 217 6.29 -12.29 5.87
CA ALA A 217 5.74 -13.60 5.54
C ALA A 217 6.53 -14.26 4.40
N ALA A 218 6.88 -13.50 3.35
CA ALA A 218 7.74 -13.97 2.28
C ALA A 218 9.15 -14.32 2.78
N THR A 219 9.70 -13.52 3.70
CA THR A 219 11.01 -13.79 4.34
C THR A 219 11.01 -15.15 5.04
N TYR A 220 9.93 -15.48 5.74
CA TYR A 220 9.76 -16.81 6.35
C TYR A 220 9.70 -17.93 5.30
N TYR A 221 8.87 -17.77 4.24
CA TYR A 221 8.78 -18.79 3.19
C TYR A 221 10.09 -18.98 2.44
N LEU A 222 10.82 -17.90 2.16
CA LEU A 222 12.15 -17.97 1.54
C LEU A 222 13.11 -18.80 2.40
N GLY A 223 13.21 -18.52 3.70
CA GLY A 223 14.03 -19.30 4.62
C GLY A 223 13.61 -20.77 4.68
N LYS A 224 12.29 -21.05 4.75
CA LYS A 224 11.75 -22.41 4.72
C LYS A 224 12.13 -23.15 3.43
N MET A 225 11.96 -22.51 2.28
CA MET A 225 12.27 -23.11 0.98
C MET A 225 13.76 -23.43 0.83
N MET A 226 14.65 -22.56 1.30
CA MET A 226 16.10 -22.81 1.35
C MET A 226 16.47 -23.93 2.31
N MET A 227 15.79 -24.06 3.46
CA MET A 227 16.01 -25.12 4.45
C MET A 227 15.76 -26.52 3.86
N TYR A 228 14.71 -26.63 3.06
CA TYR A 228 14.21 -27.93 2.52
C TYR A 228 14.51 -28.17 1.05
N GLY A 229 15.08 -27.18 0.34
CA GLY A 229 15.37 -27.28 -1.09
C GLY A 229 14.12 -27.25 -1.99
N GLU A 230 13.10 -26.53 -1.55
CA GLU A 230 11.88 -26.36 -2.32
C GLU A 230 12.08 -25.31 -3.42
N GLY A 231 12.28 -25.72 -4.66
CA GLY A 231 12.49 -24.82 -5.82
C GLY A 231 13.87 -24.18 -5.93
N CYS A 232 14.78 -24.48 -5.00
CA CYS A 232 16.16 -24.03 -4.99
C CYS A 232 17.09 -25.15 -4.48
N THR A 233 18.42 -24.95 -4.60
CA THR A 233 19.38 -25.81 -3.92
C THR A 233 19.27 -25.59 -2.41
N PRO A 234 19.20 -26.65 -1.58
CA PRO A 234 19.14 -26.51 -0.12
C PRO A 234 20.38 -25.74 0.39
N ASP A 235 20.13 -24.76 1.22
CA ASP A 235 21.17 -23.99 1.94
C ASP A 235 20.67 -23.70 3.36
N PRO A 236 20.86 -24.63 4.31
CA PRO A 236 20.40 -24.47 5.70
C PRO A 236 21.05 -23.30 6.43
N GLU A 237 22.31 -22.95 6.11
CA GLU A 237 23.00 -21.83 6.75
C GLU A 237 22.35 -20.50 6.34
N ALA A 238 22.15 -20.27 5.04
CA ALA A 238 21.42 -19.10 4.55
C ALA A 238 19.95 -19.10 5.01
N ALA A 239 19.30 -20.26 5.05
CA ALA A 239 17.93 -20.42 5.54
C ALA A 239 17.77 -19.91 6.98
N VAL A 240 18.70 -20.25 7.88
CA VAL A 240 18.68 -19.77 9.28
C VAL A 240 18.77 -18.24 9.33
N GLN A 241 19.58 -17.60 8.48
CA GLN A 241 19.67 -16.13 8.45
C GLN A 241 18.32 -15.47 8.04
N TRP A 242 17.65 -16.02 7.02
CA TRP A 242 16.34 -15.51 6.61
C TRP A 242 15.26 -15.76 7.69
N LEU A 243 15.27 -16.94 8.32
CA LEU A 243 14.36 -17.25 9.41
C LEU A 243 14.61 -16.35 10.64
N LEU A 244 15.87 -16.03 10.97
CA LEU A 244 16.22 -15.08 12.03
C LEU A 244 15.65 -13.69 11.73
N LYS A 245 15.84 -13.18 10.50
CA LYS A 245 15.29 -11.89 10.07
C LYS A 245 13.76 -11.83 10.23
N ALA A 246 13.05 -12.90 9.89
CA ALA A 246 11.60 -12.97 10.07
C ALA A 246 11.19 -13.10 11.57
N ALA A 247 11.94 -13.87 12.35
CA ALA A 247 11.70 -14.09 13.78
C ALA A 247 11.89 -12.81 14.61
N GLU A 248 12.91 -11.99 14.29
CA GLU A 248 13.16 -10.67 14.89
C GLU A 248 12.00 -9.70 14.64
N LYS A 249 11.25 -9.90 13.58
CA LYS A 249 10.01 -9.17 13.24
C LYS A 249 8.74 -9.87 13.81
N ASN A 250 8.89 -10.71 14.82
CA ASN A 250 7.83 -11.43 15.50
C ASN A 250 7.02 -12.42 14.64
N SER A 251 7.66 -13.07 13.66
CA SER A 251 7.03 -14.17 12.92
C SER A 251 7.05 -15.45 13.73
N ASP A 252 5.91 -15.86 14.32
CA ASP A 252 5.78 -17.09 15.10
C ASP A 252 6.20 -18.33 14.29
N LYS A 253 5.85 -18.36 13.01
CA LYS A 253 6.24 -19.45 12.07
C LYS A 253 7.74 -19.55 11.92
N ALA A 254 8.43 -18.41 11.80
CA ALA A 254 9.88 -18.39 11.69
C ALA A 254 10.56 -18.80 13.02
N GLN A 255 10.04 -18.36 14.16
CA GLN A 255 10.54 -18.75 15.48
C GLN A 255 10.43 -20.26 15.68
N PHE A 256 9.30 -20.86 15.28
CA PHE A 256 9.10 -22.31 15.35
C PHE A 256 10.07 -23.08 14.44
N GLU A 257 10.26 -22.65 13.19
CA GLU A 257 11.20 -23.30 12.26
C GLU A 257 12.65 -23.18 12.73
N LEU A 258 13.05 -22.04 13.30
CA LEU A 258 14.37 -21.86 13.91
C LEU A 258 14.58 -22.81 15.08
N GLY A 259 13.58 -22.95 15.96
CA GLY A 259 13.63 -23.91 17.05
C GLY A 259 13.88 -25.34 16.54
N ASN A 260 13.18 -25.74 15.48
CA ASN A 260 13.38 -27.03 14.83
C ASN A 260 14.77 -27.17 14.18
N ALA A 261 15.26 -26.11 13.52
CA ALA A 261 16.60 -26.11 12.91
C ALA A 261 17.69 -26.34 13.98
N TYR A 262 17.63 -25.60 15.08
CA TYR A 262 18.59 -25.77 16.19
C TYR A 262 18.47 -27.13 16.87
N LEU A 263 17.26 -27.66 17.09
CA LEU A 263 17.08 -28.99 17.69
C LEU A 263 17.60 -30.13 16.81
N THR A 264 17.57 -29.96 15.49
CA THR A 264 17.99 -30.98 14.53
C THR A 264 19.41 -30.77 14.00
N GLY A 265 20.09 -29.71 14.44
CA GLY A 265 21.46 -29.37 14.00
C GLY A 265 21.54 -29.01 12.51
N LYS A 266 20.51 -28.38 11.98
CA LYS A 266 20.45 -27.88 10.59
C LYS A 266 20.74 -26.38 10.59
N GLY A 267 21.83 -25.96 9.94
CA GLY A 267 22.22 -24.56 9.81
C GLY A 267 23.16 -24.03 10.87
#